data_13eddd278f0b6fe692879679b56f2866
#
_entry.id   13eddd278f0b6fe692879679b56f2866
#
_cell.length_a   1.000
_cell.length_b   1.000
_cell.length_c   1.000
_cell.angle_alpha   90.00
_cell.angle_beta   90.00
_cell.angle_gamma   90.00
#
_symmetry.space_group_name_H-M   'P 1'
#
loop_
_entity.id
_entity.type
_entity.pdbx_description
1 polymer ?
#
loop_
_entity_poly.entity_id
_entity_poly.type
_entity_poly.pdbx_seq_one_letter_code
_entity_poly.pdbx_strand_id
1 'polypeptide(L)'
;MKYKLIFIFSAILIITGCGKKYKITPENLPVAHVNQEYQQIIKISGGKVVDQYAKLETNIPENLGVTVKPVNELDGYNVIEIKGTPKYTGKYTINIKADFFGGGDAEINKNYTFTVQN
;
A
#
# COMPACT_ATOMS: atom_id res chain seq x y z
N MET A 1 -36.96 -23.73 6.58
CA MET A 1 -36.61 -24.22 6.40
C MET A 1 -35.48 -24.46 6.18
N LYS A 2 -34.97 -24.66 6.13
CA LYS A 2 -33.94 -25.06 5.83
C LYS A 2 -32.99 -24.15 5.57
N TYR A 3 -32.99 -23.30 5.21
CA TYR A 3 -32.02 -22.53 4.73
C TYR A 3 -31.47 -21.62 5.65
N LYS A 4 -31.92 -21.56 6.62
CA LYS A 4 -31.46 -20.77 7.46
C LYS A 4 -30.17 -21.01 7.87
N LEU A 5 -29.84 -22.09 7.86
CA LEU A 5 -28.61 -22.45 8.30
C LEU A 5 -27.59 -21.76 7.62
N ILE A 6 -27.78 -21.43 6.51
CA ILE A 6 -26.87 -20.85 5.76
C ILE A 6 -26.27 -19.69 6.31
N PHE A 7 -26.98 -18.93 6.92
CA PHE A 7 -26.52 -17.83 7.37
C PHE A 7 -25.55 -17.80 8.36
N ILE A 8 -25.55 -18.66 9.18
CA ILE A 8 -24.65 -18.67 10.16
C ILE A 8 -23.31 -18.54 9.76
N PHE A 9 -23.02 -19.13 8.59
CA PHE A 9 -21.84 -19.07 8.18
C PHE A 9 -21.22 -17.83 8.16
N SER A 10 -21.89 -16.77 7.95
CA SER A 10 -21.23 -15.59 7.78
C SER A 10 -20.50 -15.23 9.03
N ALA A 11 -20.93 -15.65 10.10
CA ALA A 11 -20.31 -15.30 11.32
C ALA A 11 -18.90 -15.82 11.36
N ILE A 12 -18.72 -16.94 10.86
CA ILE A 12 -17.48 -17.56 10.86
C ILE A 12 -16.49 -16.75 10.17
N LEU A 13 -16.89 -16.11 9.14
CA LEU A 13 -15.98 -15.36 8.41
C LEU A 13 -15.31 -14.36 9.24
N ILE A 14 -15.95 -13.80 10.15
CA ILE A 14 -15.44 -12.81 10.97
C ILE A 14 -14.24 -13.28 11.71
N ILE A 15 -14.29 -14.43 12.19
CA ILE A 15 -13.23 -14.99 12.93
C ILE A 15 -11.97 -15.03 12.16
N THR A 16 -12.05 -15.34 10.92
CA THR A 16 -10.84 -15.47 10.16
C THR A 16 -10.19 -14.13 10.02
N GLY A 17 -10.92 -13.07 10.10
CA GLY A 17 -10.32 -11.77 9.94
C GLY A 17 -9.58 -11.30 11.16
N CYS A 18 -9.82 -11.91 12.28
CA CYS A 18 -9.20 -11.49 13.48
C CYS A 18 -7.70 -11.61 13.53
N GLY A 19 -7.12 -12.43 12.76
CA GLY A 19 -5.70 -12.62 12.82
C GLY A 19 -4.91 -11.53 12.18
N LYS A 20 -5.52 -10.71 11.34
CA LYS A 20 -4.78 -9.71 10.68
C LYS A 20 -5.02 -8.37 11.23
N LYS A 21 -4.02 -7.83 11.89
CA LYS A 21 -4.14 -6.52 12.44
C LYS A 21 -3.59 -5.44 11.52
N TYR A 22 -2.48 -5.68 10.90
CA TYR A 22 -1.85 -4.67 10.05
C TYR A 22 -2.24 -4.86 8.59
N LYS A 23 -2.52 -3.76 7.91
CA LYS A 23 -2.94 -3.80 6.52
C LYS A 23 -2.29 -2.72 5.72
N ILE A 24 -2.07 -2.96 4.45
CA ILE A 24 -1.59 -1.95 3.53
C ILE A 24 -2.58 -1.91 2.37
N THR A 25 -3.05 -0.72 2.01
CA THR A 25 -4.00 -0.53 0.92
C THR A 25 -3.50 0.56 0.00
N PRO A 26 -3.78 0.49 -1.28
CA PRO A 26 -4.63 -0.49 -1.95
C PRO A 26 -3.88 -1.79 -2.19
N GLU A 27 -4.57 -2.78 -2.67
CA GLU A 27 -3.94 -4.06 -2.98
C GLU A 27 -3.08 -3.91 -4.24
N ASN A 28 -3.58 -3.19 -5.22
CA ASN A 28 -2.89 -2.95 -6.47
C ASN A 28 -2.99 -1.48 -6.84
N LEU A 29 -2.04 -0.98 -7.61
CA LEU A 29 -2.06 0.42 -8.01
C LEU A 29 -2.83 0.59 -9.32
N PRO A 30 -3.61 1.67 -9.44
CA PRO A 30 -4.23 1.99 -10.72
C PRO A 30 -3.14 2.28 -11.76
N VAL A 31 -3.44 2.03 -13.01
CA VAL A 31 -2.51 2.29 -14.10
C VAL A 31 -2.40 3.80 -14.30
N ALA A 32 -1.21 4.29 -14.53
CA ALA A 32 -0.97 5.69 -14.82
C ALA A 32 -0.88 5.87 -16.34
N HIS A 33 -1.06 7.09 -16.82
CA HIS A 33 -0.98 7.39 -18.24
C HIS A 33 -0.02 8.55 -18.51
N VAL A 34 0.69 8.44 -19.59
CA VAL A 34 1.68 9.44 -19.98
C VAL A 34 1.02 10.81 -20.08
N ASN A 35 1.67 11.81 -19.51
CA ASN A 35 1.23 13.19 -19.54
C ASN A 35 -0.06 13.47 -18.76
N GLN A 36 -0.50 12.54 -17.95
CA GLN A 36 -1.66 12.77 -17.10
C GLN A 36 -1.24 12.73 -15.65
N GLU A 37 -1.75 13.64 -14.85
CA GLU A 37 -1.39 13.71 -13.45
C GLU A 37 -1.85 12.47 -12.72
N TYR A 38 -1.00 11.92 -11.87
CA TYR A 38 -1.28 10.71 -11.09
C TYR A 38 -1.12 11.05 -9.62
N GLN A 39 -2.03 10.56 -8.81
CA GLN A 39 -1.92 10.72 -7.37
C GLN A 39 -2.56 9.52 -6.73
N GLN A 40 -1.82 8.82 -5.90
CA GLN A 40 -2.32 7.64 -5.24
C GLN A 40 -1.75 7.59 -3.82
N ILE A 41 -2.63 7.38 -2.85
CA ILE A 41 -2.22 7.24 -1.47
C ILE A 41 -2.10 5.75 -1.15
N ILE A 42 -1.02 5.38 -0.46
CA ILE A 42 -0.83 4.04 0.07
C ILE A 42 -0.92 4.21 1.57
N LYS A 43 -1.81 3.48 2.21
CA LYS A 43 -2.03 3.62 3.63
C LYS A 43 -1.75 2.34 4.38
N ILE A 44 -1.00 2.44 5.47
CA ILE A 44 -0.73 1.33 6.36
C ILE A 44 -1.50 1.56 7.63
N SER A 45 -2.36 0.62 8.00
CA SER A 45 -3.23 0.76 9.17
C SER A 45 -3.05 -0.40 10.13
N GLY A 46 -3.63 -0.27 11.32
CA GLY A 46 -3.52 -1.29 12.35
C GLY A 46 -2.52 -0.95 13.42
N GLY A 47 -1.64 0.00 13.17
CA GLY A 47 -0.65 0.42 14.14
C GLY A 47 0.29 1.45 13.57
N LYS A 48 1.10 2.03 14.41
CA LYS A 48 2.04 3.06 13.98
C LYS A 48 3.34 2.43 13.49
N VAL A 49 3.74 2.78 12.30
CA VAL A 49 4.98 2.29 11.71
C VAL A 49 6.16 2.95 12.42
N VAL A 50 7.22 2.17 12.66
CA VAL A 50 8.45 2.68 13.23
C VAL A 50 9.25 3.24 12.08
N ASP A 51 9.16 4.55 11.86
CA ASP A 51 9.73 5.16 10.67
C ASP A 51 11.21 4.90 10.45
N GLN A 52 11.98 4.85 11.49
CA GLN A 52 13.42 4.65 11.34
C GLN A 52 13.78 3.25 10.83
N TYR A 53 12.85 2.31 10.91
CA TYR A 53 13.10 0.98 10.41
C TYR A 53 12.31 0.69 9.11
N ALA A 54 11.51 1.66 8.68
CA ALA A 54 10.74 1.47 7.45
C ALA A 54 11.67 1.62 6.24
N LYS A 55 11.35 0.91 5.17
CA LYS A 55 12.10 1.01 3.94
C LYS A 55 11.17 1.19 2.76
N LEU A 56 11.52 2.13 1.91
CA LEU A 56 10.76 2.38 0.71
C LEU A 56 11.75 2.38 -0.45
N GLU A 57 11.65 1.38 -1.30
CA GLU A 57 12.58 1.25 -2.42
C GLU A 57 11.84 1.22 -3.73
N THR A 58 12.35 1.89 -4.73
CA THR A 58 11.73 1.89 -6.03
C THR A 58 12.78 2.09 -7.12
N ASN A 59 12.51 1.57 -8.30
CA ASN A 59 13.39 1.78 -9.44
C ASN A 59 12.81 2.83 -10.40
N ILE A 60 11.86 3.63 -9.92
CA ILE A 60 11.32 4.72 -10.75
C ILE A 60 12.43 5.73 -10.98
N PRO A 61 12.78 6.02 -12.22
CA PRO A 61 13.87 6.98 -12.50
C PRO A 61 13.42 8.40 -12.20
N GLU A 62 14.34 9.24 -11.80
CA GLU A 62 14.02 10.61 -11.47
C GLU A 62 13.39 11.36 -12.61
N ASN A 63 13.77 11.04 -13.82
CA ASN A 63 13.27 11.78 -14.97
C ASN A 63 11.89 11.31 -15.43
N LEU A 64 11.30 10.35 -14.76
CA LEU A 64 9.95 9.94 -15.12
C LEU A 64 8.95 11.03 -14.72
N GLY A 65 9.23 11.79 -13.68
CA GLY A 65 8.33 12.85 -13.24
C GLY A 65 7.38 12.42 -12.14
N VAL A 66 7.64 11.29 -11.50
CA VAL A 66 6.78 10.75 -10.45
C VAL A 66 7.62 10.49 -9.21
N THR A 67 7.12 10.86 -8.04
CA THR A 67 7.81 10.63 -6.77
C THR A 67 6.98 9.73 -5.89
N VAL A 68 7.66 9.02 -4.98
CA VAL A 68 7.01 8.14 -4.01
C VAL A 68 7.63 8.48 -2.68
N LYS A 69 6.83 8.98 -1.74
CA LYS A 69 7.37 9.36 -0.44
C LYS A 69 6.27 9.53 0.59
N PRO A 70 6.61 9.56 1.89
CA PRO A 70 5.62 9.85 2.92
C PRO A 70 4.99 11.23 2.68
N VAL A 71 3.73 11.36 2.98
CA VAL A 71 2.99 12.59 2.75
C VAL A 71 3.45 13.71 3.68
N ASN A 72 3.72 13.37 4.92
CA ASN A 72 4.20 14.36 5.90
C ASN A 72 4.95 13.64 7.00
N GLU A 73 5.57 14.39 7.90
CA GLU A 73 6.37 13.79 8.96
C GLU A 73 5.53 13.21 10.08
N LEU A 74 4.36 13.74 10.29
CA LEU A 74 3.52 13.28 11.38
C LEU A 74 3.01 11.87 11.13
N ASP A 75 2.49 11.59 9.95
CA ASP A 75 2.01 10.28 9.62
C ASP A 75 3.15 9.35 9.22
N GLY A 76 4.26 9.91 8.79
CA GLY A 76 5.42 9.12 8.41
C GLY A 76 5.08 8.06 7.38
N TYR A 77 5.61 6.87 7.56
CA TYR A 77 5.38 5.80 6.60
C TYR A 77 4.01 5.13 6.71
N ASN A 78 3.15 5.62 7.60
CA ASN A 78 1.77 5.12 7.60
C ASN A 78 0.98 5.66 6.41
N VAL A 79 1.44 6.77 5.79
CA VAL A 79 0.75 7.34 4.64
C VAL A 79 1.80 7.75 3.61
N ILE A 80 1.83 7.03 2.50
CA ILE A 80 2.81 7.25 1.43
C ILE A 80 2.05 7.71 0.20
N GLU A 81 2.62 8.63 -0.55
CA GLU A 81 1.97 9.14 -1.74
C GLU A 81 2.81 8.94 -2.98
N ILE A 82 2.18 8.47 -4.06
CA ILE A 82 2.78 8.43 -5.37
C ILE A 82 2.18 9.58 -6.12
N LYS A 83 2.99 10.50 -6.60
CA LYS A 83 2.47 11.71 -7.22
C LYS A 83 3.35 12.21 -8.35
N GLY A 84 2.75 12.69 -9.41
CA GLY A 84 3.46 13.30 -10.50
C GLY A 84 2.79 13.07 -11.82
N THR A 85 3.43 13.55 -12.88
CA THR A 85 2.92 13.39 -14.24
C THR A 85 3.98 12.62 -15.01
N PRO A 86 3.74 11.31 -15.26
CA PRO A 86 4.74 10.49 -15.89
C PRO A 86 4.97 10.92 -17.34
N LYS A 87 6.23 10.92 -17.75
CA LYS A 87 6.61 11.41 -19.07
C LYS A 87 6.71 10.34 -20.14
N TYR A 88 6.82 9.08 -19.75
CA TYR A 88 6.93 8.02 -20.74
C TYR A 88 6.40 6.70 -20.16
N THR A 89 6.17 5.73 -21.00
CA THR A 89 5.62 4.44 -20.60
C THR A 89 6.65 3.57 -19.89
N GLY A 90 6.20 2.66 -19.09
CA GLY A 90 7.08 1.70 -18.46
C GLY A 90 6.42 0.98 -17.31
N LYS A 91 7.15 0.05 -16.72
CA LYS A 91 6.72 -0.67 -15.53
C LYS A 91 7.82 -0.60 -14.51
N TYR A 92 7.45 -0.28 -13.29
CA TYR A 92 8.41 -0.09 -12.21
C TYR A 92 7.92 -0.78 -10.96
N THR A 93 8.81 -1.01 -10.01
CA THR A 93 8.44 -1.65 -8.75
C THR A 93 8.56 -0.66 -7.61
N ILE A 94 7.73 -0.83 -6.61
CA ILE A 94 7.80 -0.07 -5.37
C ILE A 94 7.69 -1.09 -4.26
N ASN A 95 8.72 -1.19 -3.42
CA ASN A 95 8.70 -2.12 -2.30
C ASN A 95 8.63 -1.35 -1.00
N ILE A 96 7.71 -1.74 -0.13
CA ILE A 96 7.53 -1.08 1.15
C ILE A 96 7.65 -2.11 2.25
N LYS A 97 8.57 -1.87 3.20
CA LYS A 97 8.72 -2.72 4.37
C LYS A 97 8.47 -1.88 5.60
N ALA A 98 7.73 -2.38 6.54
CA ALA A 98 7.39 -1.63 7.73
C ALA A 98 7.24 -2.52 8.94
N ASP A 99 7.81 -2.07 10.08
CA ASP A 99 7.66 -2.70 11.37
C ASP A 99 6.80 -1.77 12.20
N PHE A 100 6.23 -2.26 13.28
CA PHE A 100 5.28 -1.51 14.07
C PHE A 100 5.65 -1.42 15.53
N PHE A 101 5.33 -0.28 16.16
CA PHE A 101 5.55 -0.12 17.58
C PHE A 101 4.64 -1.12 18.30
N GLY A 102 5.22 -1.87 19.20
CA GLY A 102 4.45 -2.87 19.93
C GLY A 102 4.03 -4.07 19.10
N GLY A 103 4.51 -4.18 17.89
CA GLY A 103 4.11 -5.25 17.00
C GLY A 103 4.92 -6.53 17.08
N GLY A 104 5.98 -6.53 17.87
CA GLY A 104 6.85 -7.70 17.95
C GLY A 104 7.47 -7.99 16.60
N ASP A 105 7.27 -9.20 16.11
CA ASP A 105 7.85 -9.60 14.85
C ASP A 105 6.94 -9.28 13.65
N ALA A 106 5.82 -8.64 13.88
CA ALA A 106 4.89 -8.35 12.80
C ALA A 106 5.52 -7.36 11.83
N GLU A 107 5.35 -7.60 10.56
CA GLU A 107 5.96 -6.81 9.53
C GLU A 107 5.11 -6.77 8.27
N ILE A 108 5.14 -5.67 7.56
CA ILE A 108 4.55 -5.59 6.22
C ILE A 108 5.70 -5.56 5.24
N ASN A 109 5.57 -6.34 4.18
CA ASN A 109 6.54 -6.33 3.10
C ASN A 109 5.71 -6.43 1.82
N LYS A 110 5.51 -5.32 1.16
CA LYS A 110 4.62 -5.25 0.01
C LYS A 110 5.35 -4.80 -1.24
N ASN A 111 5.11 -5.53 -2.33
CA ASN A 111 5.63 -5.13 -3.62
C ASN A 111 4.49 -4.64 -4.49
N TYR A 112 4.63 -3.43 -5.00
CA TYR A 112 3.67 -2.90 -5.95
C TYR A 112 4.32 -2.81 -7.33
N THR A 113 3.50 -2.95 -8.36
CA THR A 113 3.92 -2.67 -9.73
C THR A 113 3.26 -1.36 -10.13
N PHE A 114 4.06 -0.40 -10.59
CA PHE A 114 3.56 0.88 -11.06
C PHE A 114 3.72 0.88 -12.57
N THR A 115 2.60 0.93 -13.29
CA THR A 115 2.59 0.82 -14.75
C THR A 115 2.15 2.13 -15.37
N VAL A 116 2.90 2.60 -16.35
CA VAL A 116 2.53 3.79 -17.11
C VAL A 116 2.26 3.38 -18.55
N GLN A 117 1.08 3.71 -19.05
CA GLN A 117 0.67 3.41 -20.42
C GLN A 117 0.39 4.69 -21.16
N ASN A 118 0.20 4.60 -22.46
CA ASN A 118 -0.18 5.77 -23.27
C ASN A 118 -1.63 6.16 -23.08
#